data_5d1b39b2c098955de2463366a13137ab
#
_entry.id   5d1b39b2c098955de2463366a13137ab
#
_cell.length_a   1.000
_cell.length_b   1.000
_cell.length_c   1.000
_cell.angle_alpha   90.00
_cell.angle_beta   90.00
_cell.angle_gamma   90.00
#
_symmetry.space_group_name_H-M   'P 1'
#
loop_
_entity.id
_entity.type
_entity.pdbx_description
1 polymer ?
#
loop_
_entity_poly.entity_id
_entity_poly.type
_entity_poly.pdbx_seq_one_letter_code
_entity_poly.pdbx_strand_id
1 'polypeptide(L)'
;MLKRWDALPQEMKQEEVKKYYKYLSKKRGTLVVKRFLDVVLAFILTVLLSPVMLILAVCIKLDSKGPVFYRQERVTQYGKKYRIFKFRTMVTDADKKGPLVTTGQDSRITRMGNKLRKCRLDELPQLFNVLTGDMSFV
;
A
#
# COMPACT_ATOMS: atom_id res chain seq x y z
N MET A 1 14.17 4.62 3.93
CA MET A 1 15.29 5.35 4.58
C MET A 1 15.80 6.46 3.67
N LEU A 2 16.29 7.56 4.26
CA LEU A 2 16.85 8.68 3.49
C LEU A 2 18.15 8.25 2.80
N LYS A 3 18.18 8.26 1.45
CA LYS A 3 19.38 7.96 0.65
C LYS A 3 20.44 9.07 0.85
N ARG A 4 21.70 8.78 0.50
CA ARG A 4 22.75 9.82 0.43
C ARG A 4 22.42 10.78 -0.72
N TRP A 5 22.84 12.05 -0.61
CA TRP A 5 22.56 13.07 -1.63
C TRP A 5 23.04 12.63 -3.02
N ASP A 6 24.22 12.03 -3.08
CA ASP A 6 24.85 11.59 -4.34
C ASP A 6 24.05 10.44 -5.01
N ALA A 7 23.34 9.66 -4.22
CA ALA A 7 22.54 8.51 -4.67
C ALA A 7 21.07 8.87 -5.02
N LEU A 8 20.71 10.16 -5.00
CA LEU A 8 19.41 10.63 -5.43
C LEU A 8 19.32 10.68 -6.96
N PRO A 9 18.10 10.47 -7.54
CA PRO A 9 17.83 10.71 -8.94
C PRO A 9 18.19 12.14 -9.35
N GLN A 10 18.67 12.33 -10.57
CA GLN A 10 19.06 13.66 -11.08
C GLN A 10 17.95 14.69 -10.97
N GLU A 11 16.72 14.28 -11.24
CA GLU A 11 15.50 15.12 -11.17
C GLU A 11 15.26 15.71 -9.78
N MET A 12 15.76 15.06 -8.72
CA MET A 12 15.63 15.51 -7.32
C MET A 12 16.83 16.34 -6.85
N LYS A 13 17.87 16.54 -7.66
CA LYS A 13 19.07 17.30 -7.29
C LYS A 13 18.93 18.80 -7.55
N GLN A 14 17.81 19.38 -7.19
CA GLN A 14 17.54 20.80 -7.28
C GLN A 14 17.92 21.53 -5.97
N GLU A 15 18.30 22.80 -6.04
CA GLU A 15 18.69 23.59 -4.86
C GLU A 15 17.57 23.68 -3.80
N GLU A 16 16.31 23.75 -4.24
CA GLU A 16 15.14 23.76 -3.36
C GLU A 16 15.04 22.46 -2.55
N VAL A 17 15.24 21.30 -3.21
CA VAL A 17 15.22 19.98 -2.57
C VAL A 17 16.38 19.82 -1.59
N LYS A 18 17.55 20.44 -1.88
CA LYS A 18 18.75 20.40 -1.04
C LYS A 18 18.50 20.99 0.35
N LYS A 19 17.72 22.06 0.44
CA LYS A 19 17.34 22.68 1.72
C LYS A 19 16.57 21.70 2.61
N TYR A 20 15.54 21.02 2.04
CA TYR A 20 14.75 20.02 2.76
C TYR A 20 15.58 18.78 3.10
N TYR A 21 16.43 18.34 2.19
CA TYR A 21 17.34 17.21 2.41
C TYR A 21 18.27 17.49 3.61
N LYS A 22 18.89 18.66 3.68
CA LYS A 22 19.75 19.07 4.81
C LYS A 22 19.00 19.04 6.15
N TYR A 23 17.75 19.47 6.17
CA TYR A 23 16.88 19.39 7.34
C TYR A 23 16.61 17.92 7.75
N LEU A 24 16.19 17.09 6.81
CA LEU A 24 15.89 15.68 7.04
C LEU A 24 17.15 14.88 7.42
N SER A 25 18.29 15.21 6.86
CA SER A 25 19.56 14.54 7.17
C SER A 25 20.01 14.75 8.63
N LYS A 26 19.67 15.88 9.23
CA LYS A 26 19.90 16.14 10.65
C LYS A 26 19.00 15.28 11.56
N LYS A 27 17.83 14.86 11.06
CA LYS A 27 16.83 14.07 11.79
C LYS A 27 16.89 12.57 11.46
N ARG A 28 18.00 12.06 10.93
CA ARG A 28 18.12 10.62 10.57
C ARG A 28 17.77 9.67 11.70
N GLY A 29 18.18 9.97 12.95
CA GLY A 29 17.82 9.17 14.12
C GLY A 29 16.30 9.06 14.30
N THR A 30 15.59 10.18 14.21
CA THR A 30 14.12 10.20 14.29
C THR A 30 13.46 9.37 13.17
N LEU A 31 14.02 9.41 11.94
CA LEU A 31 13.52 8.60 10.83
C LEU A 31 13.73 7.09 11.05
N VAL A 32 14.83 6.71 11.70
CA VAL A 32 15.10 5.30 12.06
C VAL A 32 14.13 4.84 13.14
N VAL A 33 13.95 5.63 14.20
CA VAL A 33 12.98 5.33 15.28
C VAL A 33 11.58 5.22 14.72
N LYS A 34 11.16 6.17 13.87
CA LYS A 34 9.88 6.13 13.18
C LYS A 34 9.72 4.82 12.40
N ARG A 35 10.73 4.42 11.61
CA ARG A 35 10.67 3.19 10.84
C ARG A 35 10.55 1.95 11.73
N PHE A 36 11.27 1.92 12.84
CA PHE A 36 11.16 0.85 13.82
C PHE A 36 9.74 0.74 14.38
N LEU A 37 9.14 1.88 14.77
CA LEU A 37 7.75 1.93 15.25
C LEU A 37 6.75 1.49 14.17
N ASP A 38 6.93 1.92 12.91
CA ASP A 38 6.09 1.47 11.79
C ASP A 38 6.10 -0.06 11.66
N VAL A 39 7.29 -0.68 11.73
CA VAL A 39 7.44 -2.14 11.58
C VAL A 39 6.82 -2.88 12.77
N VAL A 40 7.09 -2.42 14.00
CA VAL A 40 6.53 -3.04 15.21
C VAL A 40 5.01 -2.96 15.19
N LEU A 41 4.46 -1.78 14.91
CA LEU A 41 3.01 -1.59 14.86
C LEU A 41 2.37 -2.41 13.73
N ALA A 42 2.98 -2.41 12.54
CA ALA A 42 2.49 -3.21 11.41
C ALA A 42 2.51 -4.71 11.72
N PHE A 43 3.54 -5.20 12.41
CA PHE A 43 3.64 -6.59 12.83
C PHE A 43 2.52 -6.95 13.81
N ILE A 44 2.35 -6.16 14.88
CA ILE A 44 1.29 -6.37 15.88
C ILE A 44 -0.08 -6.37 15.21
N LEU A 45 -0.38 -5.38 14.36
CA LEU A 45 -1.65 -5.29 13.65
C LEU A 45 -1.85 -6.47 12.68
N THR A 46 -0.80 -6.91 11.99
CA THR A 46 -0.89 -8.07 11.09
C THR A 46 -1.25 -9.34 11.85
N VAL A 47 -0.62 -9.59 13.01
CA VAL A 47 -0.93 -10.74 13.86
C VAL A 47 -2.35 -10.64 14.42
N LEU A 48 -2.72 -9.49 14.98
CA LEU A 48 -4.03 -9.27 15.60
C LEU A 48 -5.18 -9.40 14.58
N LEU A 49 -4.99 -8.84 13.37
CA LEU A 49 -6.02 -8.83 12.32
C LEU A 49 -5.95 -10.06 11.41
N SER A 50 -4.97 -10.95 11.59
CA SER A 50 -4.82 -12.15 10.75
C SER A 50 -6.08 -13.03 10.71
N PRO A 51 -6.82 -13.32 11.82
CA PRO A 51 -8.05 -14.10 11.75
C PRO A 51 -9.13 -13.38 10.94
N VAL A 52 -9.26 -12.05 11.09
CA VAL A 52 -10.21 -11.26 10.29
C VAL A 52 -9.81 -11.30 8.81
N MET A 53 -8.54 -11.11 8.50
CA MET A 53 -8.04 -11.18 7.12
C MET A 53 -8.28 -12.55 6.49
N LEU A 54 -8.14 -13.63 7.26
CA LEU A 54 -8.43 -14.99 6.79
C LEU A 54 -9.91 -15.18 6.46
N ILE A 55 -10.81 -14.74 7.35
CA ILE A 55 -12.26 -14.78 7.11
C ILE A 55 -12.62 -14.00 5.85
N LEU A 56 -12.10 -12.79 5.70
CA LEU A 56 -12.33 -11.96 4.51
C LEU A 56 -11.80 -12.65 3.24
N ALA A 57 -10.63 -13.29 3.31
CA ALA A 57 -10.05 -14.04 2.20
C ALA A 57 -10.97 -15.18 1.73
N VAL A 58 -11.54 -15.94 2.67
CA VAL A 58 -12.52 -17.00 2.38
C VAL A 58 -13.79 -16.40 1.76
N CYS A 59 -14.36 -15.33 2.35
CA CYS A 59 -15.55 -14.67 1.81
C CYS A 59 -15.32 -14.17 0.37
N ILE A 60 -14.17 -13.57 0.07
CA ILE A 60 -13.83 -13.12 -1.28
C ILE A 60 -13.76 -14.29 -2.26
N LYS A 61 -13.20 -15.42 -1.81
CA LYS A 61 -13.05 -16.61 -2.63
C LYS A 61 -14.38 -17.26 -2.96
N LEU A 62 -15.32 -17.23 -2.00
CA LEU A 62 -16.68 -17.74 -2.18
C LEU A 62 -17.55 -16.80 -3.05
N ASP A 63 -17.36 -15.48 -2.93
CA ASP A 63 -18.13 -14.48 -3.67
C ASP A 63 -17.79 -14.44 -5.17
N SER A 64 -16.52 -14.69 -5.54
CA SER A 64 -16.10 -14.64 -6.94
C SER A 64 -14.85 -15.50 -7.22
N LYS A 65 -14.80 -16.11 -8.42
CA LYS A 65 -13.64 -16.90 -8.88
C LYS A 65 -12.41 -16.01 -9.09
N GLY A 66 -11.22 -16.50 -8.69
CA GLY A 66 -9.93 -15.83 -8.91
C GLY A 66 -9.09 -15.63 -7.64
N PRO A 67 -7.99 -14.85 -7.69
CA PRO A 67 -7.10 -14.62 -6.55
C PRO A 67 -7.78 -13.77 -5.47
N VAL A 68 -7.39 -13.97 -4.21
CA VAL A 68 -7.89 -13.18 -3.07
C VAL A 68 -7.31 -11.77 -3.07
N PHE A 69 -6.03 -11.66 -3.42
CA PHE A 69 -5.31 -10.39 -3.42
C PHE A 69 -5.27 -9.79 -4.83
N TYR A 70 -5.42 -8.47 -4.87
CA TYR A 70 -5.13 -7.64 -6.03
C TYR A 70 -3.85 -6.86 -5.78
N ARG A 71 -3.03 -6.73 -6.81
CA ARG A 71 -1.73 -6.04 -6.73
C ARG A 71 -1.69 -4.92 -7.77
N GLN A 72 -1.70 -3.67 -7.31
CA GLN A 72 -1.62 -2.50 -8.17
C GLN A 72 -0.21 -1.91 -8.10
N GLU A 73 0.36 -1.55 -9.25
CA GLU A 73 1.62 -0.84 -9.31
C GLU A 73 1.46 0.59 -8.80
N ARG A 74 2.36 1.01 -7.95
CA ARG A 74 2.47 2.35 -7.37
C ARG A 74 3.93 2.79 -7.34
N VAL A 75 4.16 4.08 -7.18
CA VAL A 75 5.50 4.65 -7.05
C VAL A 75 5.73 5.07 -5.60
N THR A 76 6.83 4.63 -5.00
CA THR A 76 7.28 5.04 -3.68
C THR A 76 8.43 6.05 -3.80
N GLN A 77 9.09 6.35 -2.70
CA GLN A 77 10.22 7.30 -2.65
C GLN A 77 11.25 7.03 -3.77
N TYR A 78 11.77 8.09 -4.34
CA TYR A 78 12.82 8.08 -5.38
C TYR A 78 12.40 7.41 -6.70
N GLY A 79 11.10 7.42 -7.03
CA GLY A 79 10.60 6.87 -8.28
C GLY A 79 10.57 5.33 -8.33
N LYS A 80 10.87 4.63 -7.22
CA LYS A 80 10.85 3.17 -7.19
C LYS A 80 9.41 2.65 -7.32
N LYS A 81 9.17 1.78 -8.29
CA LYS A 81 7.90 1.08 -8.43
C LYS A 81 7.79 -0.06 -7.41
N TYR A 82 6.61 -0.22 -6.83
CA TYR A 82 6.25 -1.33 -5.95
C TYR A 82 4.81 -1.74 -6.20
N ARG A 83 4.40 -2.89 -5.69
CA ARG A 83 3.03 -3.39 -5.83
C ARG A 83 2.34 -3.37 -4.49
N ILE A 84 1.31 -2.51 -4.39
CA ILE A 84 0.47 -2.43 -3.20
C ILE A 84 -0.41 -3.68 -3.09
N PHE A 85 -0.51 -4.24 -1.90
CA PHE A 85 -1.42 -5.35 -1.60
C PHE A 85 -2.79 -4.82 -1.22
N LYS A 86 -3.83 -5.33 -1.88
CA LYS A 86 -5.23 -5.09 -1.50
C LYS A 86 -6.02 -6.39 -1.60
N PHE A 87 -7.12 -6.49 -0.87
CA PHE A 87 -8.11 -7.51 -1.17
C PHE A 87 -8.79 -7.21 -2.50
N ARG A 88 -9.07 -8.25 -3.27
CA ARG A 88 -9.81 -8.10 -4.52
C ARG A 88 -11.26 -7.71 -4.23
N THR A 89 -11.69 -6.60 -4.83
CA THR A 89 -13.04 -6.05 -4.73
C THR A 89 -13.80 -6.05 -6.05
N MET A 90 -13.13 -6.48 -7.12
CA MET A 90 -13.69 -6.53 -8.48
C MET A 90 -13.55 -7.93 -9.07
N VAL A 91 -14.32 -8.23 -10.10
CA VAL A 91 -14.18 -9.45 -10.88
C VAL A 91 -12.80 -9.53 -11.54
N THR A 92 -12.37 -10.74 -11.90
CA THR A 92 -11.12 -10.94 -12.65
C THR A 92 -11.16 -10.19 -13.98
N ASP A 93 -10.01 -9.65 -14.38
CA ASP A 93 -9.85 -8.84 -15.61
C ASP A 93 -10.70 -7.55 -15.67
N ALA A 94 -11.10 -7.03 -14.50
CA ALA A 94 -11.82 -5.75 -14.42
C ALA A 94 -11.04 -4.60 -15.07
N ASP A 95 -9.72 -4.60 -14.98
CA ASP A 95 -8.84 -3.60 -15.59
C ASP A 95 -8.91 -3.58 -17.13
N LYS A 96 -9.27 -4.72 -17.74
CA LYS A 96 -9.44 -4.84 -19.21
C LYS A 96 -10.85 -4.47 -19.66
N LYS A 97 -11.83 -4.42 -18.75
CA LYS A 97 -13.26 -4.26 -19.05
C LYS A 97 -13.77 -2.82 -18.91
N GLY A 98 -12.91 -1.86 -18.60
CA GLY A 98 -13.32 -0.47 -18.46
C GLY A 98 -12.23 0.43 -17.87
N PRO A 99 -12.54 1.71 -17.63
CA PRO A 99 -11.58 2.69 -17.16
C PRO A 99 -10.97 2.30 -15.81
N LEU A 100 -9.72 2.74 -15.55
CA LEU A 100 -9.01 2.51 -14.30
C LEU A 100 -9.65 3.24 -13.12
N VAL A 101 -10.42 4.29 -13.40
CA VAL A 101 -11.17 5.05 -12.39
C VAL A 101 -12.54 4.41 -12.19
N THR A 102 -12.84 4.03 -10.96
CA THR A 102 -14.09 3.38 -10.58
C THR A 102 -15.14 4.41 -10.19
N THR A 103 -16.31 4.37 -10.78
CA THR A 103 -17.50 5.13 -10.35
C THR A 103 -18.31 4.35 -9.31
N GLY A 104 -19.19 5.05 -8.57
CA GLY A 104 -19.91 4.44 -7.44
C GLY A 104 -20.86 3.27 -7.78
N GLN A 105 -21.26 3.13 -9.06
CA GLN A 105 -22.12 2.05 -9.55
C GLN A 105 -21.43 1.16 -10.60
N ASP A 106 -20.15 0.88 -10.41
CA ASP A 106 -19.38 0.06 -11.35
C ASP A 106 -19.78 -1.41 -11.23
N SER A 107 -20.36 -1.98 -12.28
CA SER A 107 -20.83 -3.37 -12.36
C SER A 107 -19.72 -4.42 -12.17
N ARG A 108 -18.46 -4.02 -12.28
CA ARG A 108 -17.29 -4.89 -12.05
C ARG A 108 -17.04 -5.14 -10.56
N ILE A 109 -17.65 -4.37 -9.66
CA ILE A 109 -17.48 -4.54 -8.21
C ILE A 109 -18.30 -5.74 -7.75
N THR A 110 -17.67 -6.66 -7.03
CA THR A 110 -18.36 -7.82 -6.44
C THR A 110 -19.22 -7.41 -5.24
N ARG A 111 -20.16 -8.25 -4.82
CA ARG A 111 -21.02 -7.98 -3.65
C ARG A 111 -20.18 -7.78 -2.39
N MET A 112 -19.23 -8.69 -2.16
CA MET A 112 -18.30 -8.57 -1.05
C MET A 112 -17.37 -7.38 -1.21
N GLY A 113 -16.90 -7.13 -2.43
CA GLY A 113 -16.04 -5.99 -2.76
C GLY A 113 -16.67 -4.64 -2.40
N ASN A 114 -17.97 -4.47 -2.63
CA ASN A 114 -18.68 -3.26 -2.23
C ASN A 114 -18.67 -3.03 -0.72
N LYS A 115 -18.90 -4.09 0.07
CA LYS A 115 -18.84 -4.03 1.54
C LYS A 115 -17.42 -3.68 2.01
N LEU A 116 -16.40 -4.34 1.46
CA LEU A 116 -15.00 -4.11 1.81
C LEU A 116 -14.57 -2.66 1.55
N ARG A 117 -14.95 -2.09 0.40
CA ARG A 117 -14.65 -0.70 0.03
C ARG A 117 -15.30 0.31 0.97
N LYS A 118 -16.57 0.09 1.34
CA LYS A 118 -17.28 0.97 2.28
C LYS A 118 -16.60 1.07 3.64
N CYS A 119 -16.05 -0.04 4.12
CA CYS A 119 -15.37 -0.12 5.43
C CYS A 119 -13.84 0.04 5.32
N ARG A 120 -13.28 0.26 4.13
CA ARG A 120 -11.82 0.31 3.88
C ARG A 120 -11.07 -0.97 4.29
N LEU A 121 -11.77 -2.08 4.45
CA LEU A 121 -11.17 -3.37 4.82
C LEU A 121 -10.35 -3.99 3.68
N ASP A 122 -10.59 -3.56 2.44
CA ASP A 122 -9.81 -3.97 1.27
C ASP A 122 -8.35 -3.52 1.35
N GLU A 123 -8.02 -2.55 2.20
CA GLU A 123 -6.68 -2.01 2.36
C GLU A 123 -5.86 -2.67 3.48
N LEU A 124 -6.48 -3.56 4.31
CA LEU A 124 -5.77 -4.24 5.39
C LEU A 124 -4.47 -4.96 4.94
N PRO A 125 -4.40 -5.60 3.76
CA PRO A 125 -3.16 -6.23 3.31
C PRO A 125 -2.00 -5.26 3.05
N GLN A 126 -2.23 -3.94 3.03
CA GLN A 126 -1.16 -2.94 2.91
C GLN A 126 -0.19 -2.98 4.12
N LEU A 127 -0.61 -3.57 5.24
CA LEU A 127 0.29 -3.84 6.37
C LEU A 127 1.55 -4.61 5.93
N PHE A 128 1.44 -5.52 4.95
CA PHE A 128 2.59 -6.20 4.37
C PHE A 128 3.53 -5.23 3.64
N ASN A 129 2.99 -4.20 2.97
CA ASN A 129 3.83 -3.18 2.33
C ASN A 129 4.54 -2.28 3.36
N VAL A 130 3.93 -2.06 4.52
CA VAL A 130 4.61 -1.37 5.64
C VAL A 130 5.73 -2.25 6.18
N LEU A 131 5.52 -3.55 6.39
CA LEU A 131 6.55 -4.49 6.86
C LEU A 131 7.74 -4.57 5.90
N THR A 132 7.49 -4.63 4.57
CA THR A 132 8.55 -4.70 3.55
C THR A 132 9.28 -3.38 3.34
N GLY A 133 8.73 -2.26 3.80
CA GLY A 133 9.36 -0.95 3.68
C GLY A 133 8.97 -0.13 2.45
N ASP A 134 8.01 -0.60 1.68
CA ASP A 134 7.51 0.12 0.52
C ASP A 134 6.57 1.27 0.92
N MET A 135 5.96 1.16 2.12
CA MET A 135 5.04 2.14 2.71
C MET A 135 5.39 2.45 4.17
N SER A 136 4.77 3.50 4.69
CA SER A 136 4.80 3.92 6.08
C SER A 136 3.39 4.35 6.49
N PHE A 137 3.05 4.31 7.78
CA PHE A 137 1.74 4.80 8.26
C PHE A 137 1.61 6.32 8.13
N VAL A 138 2.72 7.05 8.27
CA VAL A 138 2.76 8.52 8.21
C VAL A 138 3.92 8.97 7.32
#